data_f58d14df67b7ece75f0e791ef52d65b0
#
_entry.id   f58d14df67b7ece75f0e791ef52d65b0
#
_cell.length_a   1.000
_cell.length_b   1.000
_cell.length_c   1.000
_cell.angle_alpha   90.00
_cell.angle_beta   90.00
_cell.angle_gamma   90.00
#
_symmetry.space_group_name_H-M   'P 1'
#
loop_
_entity.id
_entity.type
_entity.pdbx_description
1 polymer ?
#
loop_
_entity_poly.entity_id
_entity_poly.type
_entity_poly.pdbx_seq_one_letter_code
_entity_poly.pdbx_strand_id
1 'polypeptide(L)'
;FRKIFGAKRIEVVHDRIEKIDFEAKKATSAAREYPFDYIVVGAGAEPEFFGIPGVEENAFTLWSFGDAMDIRSHLEHTFAKAAQEIDPEKRRKMLTFVVAGAGFTGIEMIGELLEYRDQMCRKLFIDCKEVRIVNIEALPSILPILEEPLRAKAENYLKKHGCEVMLGTAIVGAEPGKVLLKDGTVVETETFIWTCGVKGHSFAGSLGIPMGKRNRLDCDEEMKSPKY
;
A
#
# COMPACT_ATOMS: atom_id res chain seq x y z
N PHE A 1 -20.90 10.27 7.94
CA PHE A 1 -21.35 11.15 6.86
C PHE A 1 -22.70 11.81 7.18
N ARG A 2 -23.75 11.10 7.64
CA ARG A 2 -25.06 11.73 7.99
C ARG A 2 -24.94 12.89 8.98
N LYS A 3 -24.06 12.81 9.99
CA LYS A 3 -23.83 13.92 10.95
C LYS A 3 -23.22 15.16 10.30
N ILE A 4 -22.38 14.97 9.25
CA ILE A 4 -21.69 16.06 8.56
C ILE A 4 -22.58 16.72 7.52
N PHE A 5 -23.40 15.93 6.81
CA PHE A 5 -24.15 16.38 5.64
C PHE A 5 -25.66 16.50 5.89
N GLY A 6 -26.18 15.93 7.00
CA GLY A 6 -27.63 15.85 7.25
C GLY A 6 -28.39 17.17 7.42
N ALA A 7 -27.67 18.27 7.69
CA ALA A 7 -28.26 19.63 7.71
C ALA A 7 -28.14 20.36 6.36
N LYS A 8 -27.50 19.75 5.37
CA LYS A 8 -27.31 20.29 4.01
C LYS A 8 -28.28 19.56 3.09
N ARG A 9 -28.63 20.17 1.95
CA ARG A 9 -29.46 19.54 0.90
C ARG A 9 -28.67 18.42 0.18
N ILE A 10 -28.12 17.46 0.96
CA ILE A 10 -27.28 16.37 0.48
C ILE A 10 -27.88 15.06 0.97
N GLU A 11 -28.26 14.20 0.06
CA GLU A 11 -28.64 12.83 0.35
C GLU A 11 -27.37 11.95 0.36
N VAL A 12 -27.12 11.26 1.47
CA VAL A 12 -26.03 10.29 1.57
C VAL A 12 -26.61 8.90 1.46
N VAL A 13 -26.28 8.23 0.37
CA VAL A 13 -26.74 6.87 0.07
C VAL A 13 -25.55 5.91 0.18
N HIS A 14 -25.73 4.84 0.95
CA HIS A 14 -24.78 3.74 1.03
C HIS A 14 -25.19 2.67 0.03
N ASP A 15 -24.63 2.74 -1.17
CA ASP A 15 -24.96 1.83 -2.26
C ASP A 15 -23.71 1.62 -3.16
N ARG A 16 -23.68 0.55 -3.92
CA ARG A 16 -22.61 0.23 -4.84
C ARG A 16 -23.05 0.49 -6.28
N ILE A 17 -22.46 1.50 -6.91
CA ILE A 17 -22.69 1.77 -8.32
C ILE A 17 -21.93 0.75 -9.17
N GLU A 18 -22.66 0.07 -10.07
CA GLU A 18 -22.13 -0.96 -10.96
C GLU A 18 -21.94 -0.47 -12.39
N LYS A 19 -22.77 0.50 -12.82
CA LYS A 19 -22.74 1.05 -14.17
C LYS A 19 -23.09 2.53 -14.17
N ILE A 20 -22.49 3.28 -15.09
CA ILE A 20 -22.87 4.66 -15.42
C ILE A 20 -23.16 4.71 -16.92
N ASP A 21 -24.36 5.16 -17.25
CA ASP A 21 -24.77 5.48 -18.62
C ASP A 21 -24.78 7.01 -18.77
N PHE A 22 -23.79 7.53 -19.45
CA PHE A 22 -23.62 8.98 -19.61
C PHE A 22 -24.62 9.57 -20.59
N GLU A 23 -25.07 8.84 -21.60
CA GLU A 23 -26.06 9.31 -22.57
C GLU A 23 -27.45 9.38 -21.93
N ALA A 24 -27.83 8.33 -21.21
CA ALA A 24 -29.08 8.29 -20.44
C ALA A 24 -29.01 9.11 -19.14
N LYS A 25 -27.84 9.61 -18.75
CA LYS A 25 -27.59 10.32 -17.49
C LYS A 25 -28.06 9.55 -16.26
N LYS A 26 -27.67 8.27 -16.15
CA LYS A 26 -28.07 7.37 -15.06
C LYS A 26 -26.88 6.61 -14.53
N ALA A 27 -26.77 6.57 -13.20
CA ALA A 27 -25.91 5.61 -12.49
C ALA A 27 -26.80 4.50 -11.93
N THR A 28 -26.36 3.25 -11.99
CA THR A 28 -27.16 2.07 -11.64
C THR A 28 -26.42 1.23 -10.61
N SER A 29 -27.15 0.81 -9.57
CA SER A 29 -26.74 -0.23 -8.63
C SER A 29 -27.61 -1.47 -8.82
N ALA A 30 -27.34 -2.54 -8.09
CA ALA A 30 -28.21 -3.71 -8.04
C ALA A 30 -29.64 -3.39 -7.54
N ALA A 31 -29.80 -2.31 -6.75
CA ALA A 31 -31.05 -1.98 -6.09
C ALA A 31 -31.88 -0.93 -6.82
N ARG A 32 -31.24 0.06 -7.46
CA ARG A 32 -31.95 1.19 -8.08
C ARG A 32 -31.14 1.99 -9.09
N GLU A 33 -31.81 2.89 -9.82
CA GLU A 33 -31.21 3.88 -10.68
C GLU A 33 -31.13 5.25 -10.01
N TYR A 34 -30.07 5.99 -10.34
CA TYR A 34 -29.81 7.37 -9.87
C TYR A 34 -29.68 8.29 -11.10
N PRO A 35 -30.72 9.04 -11.45
CA PRO A 35 -30.61 10.04 -12.53
C PRO A 35 -29.74 11.20 -12.06
N PHE A 36 -29.01 11.81 -13.01
CA PHE A 36 -28.16 12.98 -12.74
C PHE A 36 -28.14 13.96 -13.91
N ASP A 37 -27.94 15.22 -13.61
CA ASP A 37 -27.57 16.25 -14.57
C ASP A 37 -26.05 16.35 -14.73
N TYR A 38 -25.36 16.27 -13.61
CA TYR A 38 -23.89 16.22 -13.49
C TYR A 38 -23.48 15.06 -12.59
N ILE A 39 -22.35 14.46 -12.89
CA ILE A 39 -21.79 13.38 -12.09
C ILE A 39 -20.32 13.64 -11.79
N VAL A 40 -19.91 13.41 -10.56
CA VAL A 40 -18.51 13.43 -10.14
C VAL A 40 -18.09 11.99 -9.83
N VAL A 41 -17.12 11.49 -10.60
CA VAL A 41 -16.58 10.14 -10.42
C VAL A 41 -15.42 10.19 -9.44
N GLY A 42 -15.70 9.85 -8.19
CA GLY A 42 -14.72 9.79 -7.09
C GLY A 42 -14.45 8.36 -6.63
N ALA A 43 -14.25 7.43 -7.57
CA ALA A 43 -14.09 6.00 -7.29
C ALA A 43 -12.79 5.64 -6.52
N GLY A 44 -11.87 6.59 -6.36
CA GLY A 44 -10.61 6.38 -5.66
C GLY A 44 -9.56 5.66 -6.52
N ALA A 45 -8.67 4.98 -5.84
CA ALA A 45 -7.54 4.27 -6.42
C ALA A 45 -7.42 2.87 -5.79
N GLU A 46 -6.56 2.04 -6.35
CA GLU A 46 -6.22 0.71 -5.83
C GLU A 46 -4.70 0.49 -5.90
N PRO A 47 -4.12 -0.46 -5.16
CA PRO A 47 -2.70 -0.77 -5.22
C PRO A 47 -2.25 -1.14 -6.65
N GLU A 48 -1.04 -0.71 -7.01
CA GLU A 48 -0.41 -1.03 -8.29
C GLU A 48 0.72 -2.04 -8.06
N PHE A 49 0.61 -3.22 -8.66
CA PHE A 49 1.60 -4.30 -8.54
C PHE A 49 2.54 -4.40 -9.75
N PHE A 50 2.36 -3.56 -10.76
CA PHE A 50 3.17 -3.52 -11.99
C PHE A 50 3.28 -4.86 -12.75
N GLY A 51 2.36 -5.79 -12.49
CA GLY A 51 2.39 -7.13 -13.08
C GLY A 51 3.59 -7.99 -12.62
N ILE A 52 4.19 -7.65 -11.48
CA ILE A 52 5.31 -8.43 -10.93
C ILE A 52 4.78 -9.75 -10.37
N PRO A 53 5.28 -10.90 -10.85
CA PRO A 53 4.75 -12.21 -10.48
C PRO A 53 4.75 -12.45 -8.97
N GLY A 54 3.61 -12.90 -8.44
CA GLY A 54 3.44 -13.32 -7.06
C GLY A 54 3.40 -12.19 -6.03
N VAL A 55 3.56 -10.92 -6.42
CA VAL A 55 3.54 -9.80 -5.46
C VAL A 55 2.13 -9.59 -4.92
N GLU A 56 1.11 -9.59 -5.79
CA GLU A 56 -0.29 -9.40 -5.39
C GLU A 56 -0.77 -10.49 -4.43
N GLU A 57 -0.32 -11.72 -4.61
CA GLU A 57 -0.74 -12.87 -3.82
C GLU A 57 0.01 -13.03 -2.50
N ASN A 58 1.23 -12.47 -2.39
CA ASN A 58 2.11 -12.70 -1.26
C ASN A 58 2.44 -11.44 -0.44
N ALA A 59 1.97 -10.26 -0.85
CA ALA A 59 2.21 -9.03 -0.13
C ALA A 59 0.98 -8.53 0.62
N PHE A 60 1.21 -7.93 1.77
CA PHE A 60 0.22 -7.06 2.41
C PHE A 60 0.22 -5.70 1.72
N THR A 61 -0.96 -5.15 1.47
CA THR A 61 -1.11 -3.75 1.03
C THR A 61 -1.40 -2.85 2.23
N LEU A 62 -1.09 -1.58 2.13
CA LEU A 62 -1.48 -0.57 3.12
C LEU A 62 -2.31 0.50 2.42
N TRP A 63 -3.55 0.17 2.11
CA TRP A 63 -4.45 1.01 1.35
C TRP A 63 -5.74 1.36 2.10
N SER A 64 -6.29 0.41 2.83
CA SER A 64 -7.53 0.56 3.60
C SER A 64 -7.28 0.40 5.10
N PHE A 65 -8.27 0.78 5.90
CA PHE A 65 -8.28 0.48 7.34
C PHE A 65 -8.22 -1.04 7.60
N GLY A 66 -8.89 -1.84 6.76
CA GLY A 66 -8.81 -3.30 6.82
C GLY A 66 -7.39 -3.79 6.68
N ASP A 67 -6.67 -3.33 5.66
CA ASP A 67 -5.26 -3.69 5.43
C ASP A 67 -4.37 -3.36 6.63
N ALA A 68 -4.57 -2.19 7.23
CA ALA A 68 -3.80 -1.80 8.43
C ALA A 68 -4.08 -2.73 9.62
N MET A 69 -5.32 -3.18 9.80
CA MET A 69 -5.69 -4.14 10.84
C MET A 69 -5.14 -5.53 10.56
N ASP A 70 -5.12 -5.96 9.30
CA ASP A 70 -4.57 -7.25 8.89
C ASP A 70 -3.04 -7.27 9.10
N ILE A 71 -2.33 -6.22 8.70
CA ILE A 71 -0.89 -6.05 8.97
C ILE A 71 -0.64 -6.12 10.48
N ARG A 72 -1.37 -5.36 11.27
CA ARG A 72 -1.21 -5.33 12.73
C ARG A 72 -1.41 -6.72 13.35
N SER A 73 -2.50 -7.39 13.00
CA SER A 73 -2.83 -8.72 13.50
C SER A 73 -1.75 -9.74 13.10
N HIS A 74 -1.29 -9.67 11.85
CA HIS A 74 -0.21 -10.50 11.35
C HIS A 74 1.10 -10.28 12.13
N LEU A 75 1.49 -9.03 12.35
CA LEU A 75 2.70 -8.68 13.12
C LEU A 75 2.62 -9.21 14.56
N GLU A 76 1.49 -8.98 15.27
CA GLU A 76 1.28 -9.50 16.63
C GLU A 76 1.45 -11.02 16.69
N HIS A 77 0.85 -11.72 15.73
CA HIS A 77 0.92 -13.18 15.64
C HIS A 77 2.34 -13.68 15.30
N THR A 78 3.00 -13.03 14.35
CA THR A 78 4.36 -13.39 13.90
C THR A 78 5.37 -13.22 15.03
N PHE A 79 5.33 -12.10 15.76
CA PHE A 79 6.20 -11.90 16.93
C PHE A 79 5.93 -12.93 18.03
N ALA A 80 4.65 -13.24 18.30
CA ALA A 80 4.29 -14.24 19.31
C ALA A 80 4.77 -15.66 18.94
N LYS A 81 4.69 -16.04 17.66
CA LYS A 81 5.24 -17.30 17.15
C LYS A 81 6.77 -17.31 17.23
N ALA A 82 7.41 -16.25 16.77
CA ALA A 82 8.87 -16.15 16.78
C ALA A 82 9.46 -16.24 18.20
N ALA A 83 8.73 -15.74 19.22
CA ALA A 83 9.16 -15.86 20.63
C ALA A 83 9.24 -17.32 21.10
N GLN A 84 8.50 -18.23 20.49
CA GLN A 84 8.43 -19.65 20.82
C GLN A 84 9.21 -20.56 19.84
N GLU A 85 9.63 -20.01 18.69
CA GLU A 85 10.33 -20.77 17.66
C GLU A 85 11.76 -21.06 18.10
N ILE A 86 12.14 -22.35 18.06
CA ILE A 86 13.47 -22.84 18.45
C ILE A 86 14.41 -23.05 17.25
N ASP A 87 13.84 -23.18 16.04
CA ASP A 87 14.61 -23.28 14.80
C ASP A 87 15.11 -21.86 14.42
N PRO A 88 16.43 -21.62 14.43
CA PRO A 88 16.97 -20.28 14.19
C PRO A 88 16.68 -19.76 12.77
N GLU A 89 16.59 -20.61 11.76
CA GLU A 89 16.29 -20.19 10.39
C GLU A 89 14.83 -19.76 10.25
N LYS A 90 13.90 -20.54 10.81
CA LYS A 90 12.49 -20.18 10.83
C LYS A 90 12.25 -18.90 11.63
N ARG A 91 12.89 -18.80 12.80
CA ARG A 91 12.81 -17.62 13.65
C ARG A 91 13.33 -16.39 12.93
N ARG A 92 14.48 -16.47 12.26
CA ARG A 92 15.05 -15.39 11.46
C ARG A 92 14.09 -14.93 10.36
N LYS A 93 13.47 -15.85 9.65
CA LYS A 93 12.49 -15.58 8.61
C LYS A 93 11.26 -14.85 9.15
N MET A 94 10.72 -15.29 10.29
CA MET A 94 9.60 -14.64 10.97
C MET A 94 9.95 -13.21 11.43
N LEU A 95 11.17 -13.00 11.92
CA LEU A 95 11.64 -11.71 12.42
C LEU A 95 12.23 -10.80 11.33
N THR A 96 12.12 -11.18 10.06
CA THR A 96 12.46 -10.33 8.92
C THR A 96 11.21 -9.71 8.32
N PHE A 97 11.15 -8.38 8.31
CA PHE A 97 10.03 -7.59 7.78
C PHE A 97 10.49 -6.80 6.56
N VAL A 98 9.85 -7.01 5.43
CA VAL A 98 10.19 -6.35 4.17
C VAL A 98 9.12 -5.32 3.82
N VAL A 99 9.55 -4.08 3.57
CA VAL A 99 8.70 -3.00 3.04
C VAL A 99 9.23 -2.60 1.67
N ALA A 100 8.42 -2.83 0.64
CA ALA A 100 8.71 -2.38 -0.71
C ALA A 100 8.22 -0.96 -0.93
N GLY A 101 9.09 -0.13 -1.49
CA GLY A 101 8.84 1.28 -1.76
C GLY A 101 9.35 2.21 -0.66
N ALA A 102 10.00 3.29 -1.08
CA ALA A 102 10.54 4.32 -0.20
C ALA A 102 9.91 5.70 -0.45
N GLY A 103 8.65 5.71 -0.88
CA GLY A 103 7.78 6.89 -0.84
C GLY A 103 7.31 7.20 0.58
N PHE A 104 6.45 8.20 0.75
CA PHE A 104 5.93 8.58 2.08
C PHE A 104 5.33 7.41 2.84
N THR A 105 4.41 6.66 2.22
CA THR A 105 3.74 5.52 2.87
C THR A 105 4.73 4.47 3.35
N GLY A 106 5.74 4.13 2.52
CA GLY A 106 6.75 3.13 2.90
C GLY A 106 7.63 3.62 4.06
N ILE A 107 8.05 4.88 4.03
CA ILE A 107 8.89 5.46 5.09
C ILE A 107 8.11 5.59 6.40
N GLU A 108 6.84 6.01 6.37
CA GLU A 108 5.96 6.04 7.53
C GLU A 108 5.72 4.64 8.10
N MET A 109 5.45 3.65 7.24
CA MET A 109 5.29 2.25 7.66
C MET A 109 6.56 1.71 8.36
N ILE A 110 7.74 2.05 7.85
CA ILE A 110 9.00 1.65 8.49
C ILE A 110 9.16 2.34 9.85
N GLY A 111 8.81 3.62 9.96
CA GLY A 111 8.82 4.34 11.23
C GLY A 111 7.98 3.65 12.30
N GLU A 112 6.74 3.29 11.95
CA GLU A 112 5.82 2.53 12.81
C GLU A 112 6.38 1.13 13.15
N LEU A 113 6.97 0.43 12.18
CA LEU A 113 7.57 -0.88 12.40
C LEU A 113 8.75 -0.82 13.38
N LEU A 114 9.58 0.22 13.32
CA LEU A 114 10.70 0.41 14.24
C LEU A 114 10.22 0.60 15.68
N GLU A 115 9.20 1.43 15.89
CA GLU A 115 8.61 1.64 17.21
C GLU A 115 7.89 0.37 17.71
N TYR A 116 7.14 -0.28 16.83
CA TYR A 116 6.42 -1.51 17.16
C TYR A 116 7.36 -2.67 17.47
N ARG A 117 8.47 -2.81 16.75
CA ARG A 117 9.56 -3.74 17.06
C ARG A 117 10.02 -3.59 18.51
N ASP A 118 10.37 -2.36 18.90
CA ASP A 118 10.90 -2.09 20.23
C ASP A 118 9.87 -2.42 21.33
N GLN A 119 8.58 -2.17 21.05
CA GLN A 119 7.49 -2.54 21.94
C GLN A 119 7.35 -4.07 22.08
N MET A 120 7.33 -4.79 20.95
CA MET A 120 7.13 -6.24 20.93
C MET A 120 8.34 -6.99 21.47
N CYS A 121 9.55 -6.53 21.20
CA CYS A 121 10.77 -7.10 21.77
C CYS A 121 10.74 -7.05 23.30
N ARG A 122 10.36 -5.91 23.89
CA ARG A 122 10.21 -5.79 25.36
C ARG A 122 9.10 -6.69 25.89
N LYS A 123 7.95 -6.74 25.23
CA LYS A 123 6.76 -7.51 25.64
C LYS A 123 7.01 -9.02 25.63
N LEU A 124 7.76 -9.51 24.64
CA LEU A 124 7.95 -10.95 24.38
C LEU A 124 9.37 -11.44 24.71
N PHE A 125 10.22 -10.58 25.29
CA PHE A 125 11.61 -10.92 25.63
C PHE A 125 12.44 -11.39 24.42
N ILE A 126 12.22 -10.78 23.25
CA ILE A 126 13.01 -11.02 22.04
C ILE A 126 14.18 -10.02 22.01
N ASP A 127 15.40 -10.48 21.68
CA ASP A 127 16.49 -9.55 21.41
C ASP A 127 16.18 -8.76 20.12
N CYS A 128 16.06 -7.43 20.22
CA CYS A 128 15.77 -6.57 19.07
C CYS A 128 16.80 -6.69 17.93
N LYS A 129 18.00 -7.19 18.22
CA LYS A 129 19.02 -7.47 17.19
C LYS A 129 18.67 -8.63 16.27
N GLU A 130 17.76 -9.50 16.69
CA GLU A 130 17.23 -10.58 15.85
C GLU A 130 16.22 -10.07 14.81
N VAL A 131 15.64 -8.89 15.07
CA VAL A 131 14.61 -8.31 14.20
C VAL A 131 15.24 -7.51 13.09
N ARG A 132 14.98 -7.90 11.85
CA ARG A 132 15.47 -7.28 10.64
C ARG A 132 14.34 -6.55 9.93
N ILE A 133 14.49 -5.24 9.70
CA ILE A 133 13.55 -4.43 8.91
C ILE A 133 14.28 -4.00 7.66
N VAL A 134 13.74 -4.36 6.49
CA VAL A 134 14.36 -4.13 5.18
C VAL A 134 13.44 -3.27 4.34
N ASN A 135 13.94 -2.13 3.87
CA ASN A 135 13.29 -1.32 2.85
C ASN A 135 13.93 -1.60 1.48
N ILE A 136 13.12 -1.91 0.49
CA ILE A 136 13.58 -2.18 -0.87
C ILE A 136 12.97 -1.14 -1.81
N GLU A 137 13.81 -0.38 -2.51
CA GLU A 137 13.42 0.69 -3.42
C GLU A 137 14.16 0.57 -4.75
N ALA A 138 13.40 0.58 -5.84
CA ALA A 138 13.96 0.52 -7.20
C ALA A 138 14.69 1.80 -7.62
N LEU A 139 14.31 2.93 -7.05
CA LEU A 139 14.96 4.22 -7.31
C LEU A 139 16.26 4.36 -6.50
N PRO A 140 17.16 5.26 -6.93
CA PRO A 140 18.44 5.46 -6.24
C PRO A 140 18.34 6.28 -4.94
N SER A 141 17.15 6.71 -4.55
CA SER A 141 16.92 7.49 -3.32
C SER A 141 15.55 7.24 -2.72
N ILE A 142 15.43 7.40 -1.41
CA ILE A 142 14.14 7.48 -0.74
C ILE A 142 13.48 8.85 -1.01
N LEU A 143 12.17 8.95 -0.85
CA LEU A 143 11.40 10.21 -0.89
C LEU A 143 11.80 11.14 -2.06
N PRO A 144 11.77 10.70 -3.33
CA PRO A 144 12.39 11.39 -4.46
C PRO A 144 11.83 12.78 -4.74
N ILE A 145 10.67 13.12 -4.20
CA ILE A 145 10.04 14.46 -4.34
C ILE A 145 10.53 15.48 -3.30
N LEU A 146 11.28 15.04 -2.28
CA LEU A 146 11.87 15.94 -1.30
C LEU A 146 13.26 16.41 -1.75
N GLU A 147 13.68 17.54 -1.22
CA GLU A 147 15.04 18.06 -1.39
C GLU A 147 16.08 17.12 -0.75
N GLU A 148 17.28 17.11 -1.31
CA GLU A 148 18.35 16.21 -0.91
C GLU A 148 18.66 16.23 0.60
N PRO A 149 18.78 17.40 1.29
CA PRO A 149 19.08 17.40 2.74
C PRO A 149 18.01 16.70 3.59
N LEU A 150 16.74 16.77 3.18
CA LEU A 150 15.65 16.10 3.88
C LEU A 150 15.67 14.59 3.63
N ARG A 151 15.95 14.17 2.39
CA ARG A 151 16.13 12.76 2.04
C ARG A 151 17.26 12.13 2.83
N ALA A 152 18.43 12.78 2.83
CA ALA A 152 19.60 12.30 3.56
C ALA A 152 19.34 12.20 5.07
N LYS A 153 18.63 13.18 5.64
CA LYS A 153 18.22 13.15 7.05
C LYS A 153 17.31 11.96 7.35
N ALA A 154 16.31 11.72 6.51
CA ALA A 154 15.38 10.58 6.68
C ALA A 154 16.11 9.25 6.54
N GLU A 155 16.95 9.08 5.52
CA GLU A 155 17.71 7.85 5.30
C GLU A 155 18.68 7.56 6.45
N ASN A 156 19.37 8.57 6.94
CA ASN A 156 20.25 8.45 8.10
C ASN A 156 19.48 8.06 9.37
N TYR A 157 18.27 8.61 9.55
CA TYR A 157 17.40 8.23 10.65
C TYR A 157 17.05 6.74 10.59
N LEU A 158 16.60 6.24 9.44
CA LEU A 158 16.23 4.84 9.26
C LEU A 158 17.42 3.91 9.54
N LYS A 159 18.57 4.19 8.95
CA LYS A 159 19.80 3.40 9.14
C LYS A 159 20.25 3.40 10.61
N LYS A 160 20.23 4.56 11.26
CA LYS A 160 20.59 4.69 12.67
C LYS A 160 19.69 3.86 13.59
N HIS A 161 18.41 3.69 13.23
CA HIS A 161 17.44 2.91 13.99
C HIS A 161 17.37 1.44 13.55
N GLY A 162 18.29 0.99 12.70
CA GLY A 162 18.47 -0.41 12.33
C GLY A 162 17.59 -0.88 11.17
N CYS A 163 17.09 0.04 10.33
CA CYS A 163 16.49 -0.34 9.06
C CYS A 163 17.58 -0.51 8.00
N GLU A 164 17.58 -1.64 7.32
CA GLU A 164 18.39 -1.88 6.13
C GLU A 164 17.69 -1.26 4.91
N VAL A 165 18.37 -0.31 4.26
CA VAL A 165 17.81 0.41 3.09
C VAL A 165 18.55 -0.02 1.84
N MET A 166 17.84 -0.74 0.94
CA MET A 166 18.32 -1.26 -0.34
C MET A 166 17.79 -0.38 -1.48
N LEU A 167 18.61 0.56 -1.93
CA LEU A 167 18.29 1.48 -3.03
C LEU A 167 18.79 0.95 -4.38
N GLY A 168 18.16 1.40 -5.47
CA GLY A 168 18.49 0.96 -6.82
C GLY A 168 18.21 -0.53 -7.07
N THR A 169 17.42 -1.13 -6.20
CA THR A 169 17.17 -2.57 -6.17
C THR A 169 15.69 -2.85 -6.46
N ALA A 170 15.42 -3.49 -7.58
CA ALA A 170 14.06 -3.81 -8.00
C ALA A 170 13.64 -5.20 -7.51
N ILE A 171 12.41 -5.31 -7.02
CA ILE A 171 11.73 -6.58 -6.79
C ILE A 171 11.25 -7.10 -8.15
N VAL A 172 11.53 -8.36 -8.45
CA VAL A 172 11.15 -9.03 -9.70
C VAL A 172 10.17 -10.18 -9.48
N GLY A 173 9.88 -10.52 -8.25
CA GLY A 173 8.89 -11.53 -7.89
C GLY A 173 8.75 -11.70 -6.39
N ALA A 174 7.68 -12.39 -5.99
CA ALA A 174 7.47 -12.87 -4.63
C ALA A 174 6.91 -14.29 -4.65
N GLU A 175 7.29 -15.08 -3.67
CA GLU A 175 6.75 -16.42 -3.44
C GLU A 175 6.42 -16.55 -1.94
N PRO A 176 5.65 -17.55 -1.52
CA PRO A 176 5.36 -17.75 -0.11
C PRO A 176 6.66 -17.76 0.73
N GLY A 177 6.79 -16.75 1.57
CA GLY A 177 7.92 -16.62 2.50
C GLY A 177 9.21 -16.08 1.91
N LYS A 178 9.24 -15.47 0.72
CA LYS A 178 10.44 -14.85 0.15
C LYS A 178 10.12 -13.80 -0.91
N VAL A 179 11.01 -12.82 -1.02
CA VAL A 179 11.00 -11.76 -2.03
C VAL A 179 12.23 -11.92 -2.92
N LEU A 180 12.04 -11.85 -4.25
CA LEU A 180 13.08 -12.06 -5.26
C LEU A 180 13.52 -10.72 -5.84
N LEU A 181 14.82 -10.45 -5.83
CA LEU A 181 15.41 -9.21 -6.31
C LEU A 181 16.09 -9.40 -7.67
N LYS A 182 16.18 -8.31 -8.42
CA LYS A 182 16.74 -8.31 -9.79
C LYS A 182 18.21 -8.76 -9.88
N ASP A 183 18.97 -8.53 -8.83
CA ASP A 183 20.39 -8.93 -8.73
C ASP A 183 20.58 -10.41 -8.36
N GLY A 184 19.49 -11.16 -8.21
CA GLY A 184 19.49 -12.56 -7.79
C GLY A 184 19.43 -12.76 -6.27
N THR A 185 19.46 -11.70 -5.49
CA THR A 185 19.27 -11.79 -4.02
C THR A 185 17.87 -12.28 -3.70
N VAL A 186 17.76 -13.16 -2.70
CA VAL A 186 16.50 -13.62 -2.13
C VAL A 186 16.42 -13.17 -0.69
N VAL A 187 15.35 -12.46 -0.34
CA VAL A 187 15.08 -12.06 1.05
C VAL A 187 13.98 -12.96 1.60
N GLU A 188 14.34 -13.85 2.52
CA GLU A 188 13.37 -14.69 3.22
C GLU A 188 12.65 -13.89 4.28
N THR A 189 11.30 -13.94 4.24
CA THR A 189 10.43 -13.19 5.14
C THR A 189 9.03 -13.82 5.18
N GLU A 190 8.36 -13.74 6.32
CA GLU A 190 6.93 -14.04 6.42
C GLU A 190 6.07 -12.75 6.34
N THR A 191 6.73 -11.58 6.30
CA THR A 191 6.05 -10.28 6.27
C THR A 191 6.57 -9.42 5.13
N PHE A 192 5.82 -9.37 4.05
CA PHE A 192 6.11 -8.55 2.89
C PHE A 192 5.00 -7.50 2.71
N ILE A 193 5.34 -6.21 2.87
CA ILE A 193 4.41 -5.09 2.76
C ILE A 193 4.72 -4.30 1.49
N TRP A 194 3.71 -4.11 0.63
CA TRP A 194 3.83 -3.43 -0.65
C TRP A 194 3.28 -2.01 -0.59
N THR A 195 4.13 -1.01 -0.83
CA THR A 195 3.76 0.41 -0.84
C THR A 195 4.21 1.15 -2.12
N CYS A 196 4.50 0.41 -3.21
CA CYS A 196 5.17 0.96 -4.40
C CYS A 196 4.28 1.76 -5.34
N GLY A 197 3.05 2.03 -5.00
CA GLY A 197 2.22 2.93 -5.79
C GLY A 197 0.77 2.54 -5.90
N VAL A 198 0.02 3.39 -6.59
CA VAL A 198 -1.42 3.27 -6.80
C VAL A 198 -1.79 3.56 -8.26
N LYS A 199 -2.85 2.93 -8.72
CA LYS A 199 -3.51 3.19 -10.01
C LYS A 199 -4.96 3.60 -9.80
N GLY A 200 -5.59 4.18 -10.79
CA GLY A 200 -7.02 4.47 -10.78
C GLY A 200 -7.82 3.18 -10.58
N HIS A 201 -8.93 3.27 -9.84
CA HIS A 201 -9.76 2.12 -9.52
C HIS A 201 -10.27 1.43 -10.81
N SER A 202 -10.31 0.11 -10.82
CA SER A 202 -10.72 -0.72 -11.95
C SER A 202 -12.12 -0.35 -12.49
N PHE A 203 -13.04 0.07 -11.62
CA PHE A 203 -14.34 0.60 -12.01
C PHE A 203 -14.23 1.79 -12.99
N ALA A 204 -13.25 2.69 -12.82
CA ALA A 204 -13.04 3.80 -13.74
C ALA A 204 -12.76 3.33 -15.17
N GLY A 205 -12.04 2.23 -15.35
CA GLY A 205 -11.76 1.62 -16.65
C GLY A 205 -13.00 1.09 -17.37
N SER A 206 -14.07 0.75 -16.64
CA SER A 206 -15.33 0.26 -17.23
C SER A 206 -16.23 1.37 -17.79
N LEU A 207 -15.90 2.64 -17.54
CA LEU A 207 -16.77 3.78 -17.85
C LEU A 207 -16.69 4.24 -19.31
N GLY A 208 -15.73 3.75 -20.12
CA GLY A 208 -15.55 4.17 -21.50
C GLY A 208 -15.09 5.63 -21.66
N ILE A 209 -14.57 6.23 -20.60
CA ILE A 209 -13.89 7.53 -20.61
C ILE A 209 -12.42 7.31 -21.00
N PRO A 210 -11.78 8.24 -21.74
CA PRO A 210 -10.35 8.15 -22.01
C PRO A 210 -9.52 7.99 -20.74
N MET A 211 -8.54 7.09 -20.81
CA MET A 211 -7.70 6.74 -19.68
C MET A 211 -6.26 7.21 -19.89
N GLY A 212 -5.74 7.88 -18.92
CA GLY A 212 -4.33 8.28 -18.86
C GLY A 212 -3.46 7.23 -18.17
N LYS A 213 -2.28 7.66 -17.77
CA LYS A 213 -1.32 6.80 -17.07
C LYS A 213 -1.90 6.23 -15.77
N ARG A 214 -1.55 4.97 -15.47
CA ARG A 214 -1.97 4.26 -14.25
C ARG A 214 -3.49 4.20 -14.07
N ASN A 215 -4.23 3.93 -15.15
CA ASN A 215 -5.69 3.79 -15.14
C ASN A 215 -6.43 5.00 -14.51
N ARG A 216 -5.89 6.21 -14.63
CA ARG A 216 -6.58 7.43 -14.21
C ARG A 216 -7.45 7.94 -15.36
N LEU A 217 -8.62 8.46 -15.03
CA LEU A 217 -9.45 9.14 -16.02
C LEU A 217 -8.75 10.41 -16.51
N ASP A 218 -8.70 10.62 -17.81
CA ASP A 218 -8.23 11.87 -18.40
C ASP A 218 -9.28 12.96 -18.16
N CYS A 219 -8.82 14.14 -17.76
CA CYS A 219 -9.66 15.30 -17.57
C CYS A 219 -8.90 16.58 -17.99
N ASP A 220 -9.66 17.63 -18.30
CA ASP A 220 -9.14 18.97 -18.54
C ASP A 220 -8.75 19.70 -17.23
N GLU A 221 -8.35 20.97 -17.36
CA GLU A 221 -7.98 21.83 -16.22
C GLU A 221 -9.15 22.10 -15.26
N GLU A 222 -10.38 21.93 -15.73
CA GLU A 222 -11.61 22.08 -14.93
C GLU A 222 -12.10 20.74 -14.35
N MET A 223 -11.29 19.67 -14.45
CA MET A 223 -11.60 18.29 -14.01
C MET A 223 -12.79 17.68 -14.77
N LYS A 224 -13.06 18.12 -15.98
CA LYS A 224 -14.11 17.58 -16.85
C LYS A 224 -13.54 16.49 -17.75
N SER A 225 -14.38 15.47 -18.05
CA SER A 225 -14.04 14.50 -19.07
C SER A 225 -14.03 15.17 -20.46
N PRO A 226 -13.02 14.93 -21.30
CA PRO A 226 -13.01 15.46 -22.67
C PRO A 226 -14.07 14.84 -23.57
N LYS A 227 -14.71 13.76 -23.12
CA LYS A 227 -15.72 13.02 -23.90
C LYS A 227 -17.15 13.36 -23.51
N TYR A 228 -17.42 13.72 -22.24
CA TYR A 228 -18.78 13.92 -21.73
C TYR A 228 -18.93 15.25 -20.98
#